data_8cc2fb808542e6c03249ccb62701dce7
#
_entry.id   8cc2fb808542e6c03249ccb62701dce7
#
_cell.length_a   1.000
_cell.length_b   1.000
_cell.length_c   1.000
_cell.angle_alpha   90.00
_cell.angle_beta   90.00
_cell.angle_gamma   90.00
#
_symmetry.space_group_name_H-M   'P 1'
#
loop_
_entity.id
_entity.type
_entity.pdbx_description
1 polymer ?
#
loop_
_entity_poly.entity_id
_entity_poly.type
_entity_poly.pdbx_seq_one_letter_code
_entity_poly.pdbx_strand_id
1 'polypeptide(L)'
;RTEQLAIMKNAQFIVQPSLCEGWGTVLEDAKVLNKVVLLSNIPVHQEQQNKKCVLFDPHDPKQLAETIARTAERASLPEHEAEYAGDMEQGIANMYREAREYSRALERVFL
;
A
#
# COMPACT_ATOMS: atom_id res chain seq x y z
N ARG A 1 -13.34 -0.54 13.77
CA ARG A 1 -12.94 -0.91 12.39
C ARG A 1 -13.55 0.02 11.34
N THR A 2 -14.82 0.32 11.42
CA THR A 2 -15.47 1.26 10.49
C THR A 2 -14.82 2.65 10.51
N GLU A 3 -14.52 3.15 11.70
CA GLU A 3 -13.84 4.42 11.90
C GLU A 3 -12.42 4.39 11.32
N GLN A 4 -11.68 3.31 11.52
CA GLN A 4 -10.35 3.13 10.97
C GLN A 4 -10.37 3.20 9.44
N LEU A 5 -11.29 2.49 8.82
CA LEU A 5 -11.43 2.48 7.35
C LEU A 5 -11.80 3.85 6.82
N ALA A 6 -12.67 4.61 7.53
CA ALA A 6 -13.03 5.96 7.15
C ALA A 6 -11.83 6.92 7.21
N ILE A 7 -11.01 6.81 8.24
CA ILE A 7 -9.78 7.60 8.38
C ILE A 7 -8.80 7.27 7.24
N MET A 8 -8.60 5.98 6.96
CA MET A 8 -7.72 5.53 5.88
C MET A 8 -8.19 6.03 4.52
N LYS A 9 -9.49 5.95 4.25
CA LYS A 9 -10.08 6.41 3.00
C LYS A 9 -9.85 7.89 2.76
N ASN A 10 -9.94 8.70 3.82
CA ASN A 10 -9.83 10.16 3.74
C ASN A 10 -8.40 10.69 3.94
N ALA A 11 -7.46 9.84 4.32
CA ALA A 11 -6.05 10.21 4.41
C ALA A 11 -5.46 10.47 3.02
N GLN A 12 -4.46 11.33 2.93
CA GLN A 12 -3.73 11.52 1.67
C GLN A 12 -2.95 10.27 1.31
N PHE A 13 -2.28 9.67 2.27
CA PHE A 13 -1.55 8.41 2.14
C PHE A 13 -1.42 7.77 3.53
N ILE A 14 -0.93 6.54 3.56
CA ILE A 14 -0.79 5.74 4.78
C ILE A 14 0.69 5.45 5.01
N VAL A 15 1.11 5.46 6.27
CA VAL A 15 2.48 5.10 6.66
C VAL A 15 2.42 3.88 7.55
N GLN A 16 3.13 2.82 7.18
CA GLN A 16 3.23 1.59 7.95
C GLN A 16 4.70 1.29 8.27
N PRO A 17 5.20 1.77 9.42
CA PRO A 17 6.63 1.72 9.74
C PRO A 17 7.05 0.53 10.60
N SER A 18 6.35 -0.58 10.54
CA SER A 18 6.61 -1.76 11.36
C SER A 18 8.01 -2.32 11.16
N LEU A 19 8.63 -2.78 12.25
CA LEU A 19 9.88 -3.51 12.20
C LEU A 19 9.66 -5.02 12.04
N CYS A 20 8.50 -5.51 12.47
CA CYS A 20 8.13 -6.91 12.40
C CYS A 20 6.62 -7.03 12.32
N GLU A 21 6.13 -7.86 11.42
CA GLU A 21 4.71 -8.17 11.30
C GLU A 21 4.53 -9.62 10.82
N GLY A 22 3.38 -10.20 11.16
CA GLY A 22 2.87 -11.36 10.45
C GLY A 22 2.31 -10.90 9.10
N TRP A 23 1.09 -11.28 8.74
CA TRP A 23 0.45 -10.73 7.53
C TRP A 23 -0.27 -9.42 7.88
N GLY A 24 0.16 -8.31 7.33
CA GLY A 24 -0.33 -6.97 7.70
C GLY A 24 -1.75 -6.69 7.21
N THR A 25 -2.72 -6.61 8.13
CA THR A 25 -4.11 -6.30 7.78
C THR A 25 -4.31 -4.85 7.34
N VAL A 26 -3.55 -3.92 7.90
CA VAL A 26 -3.59 -2.51 7.49
C VAL A 26 -3.22 -2.35 6.02
N LEU A 27 -2.18 -3.05 5.57
CA LEU A 27 -1.77 -3.02 4.18
C LEU A 27 -2.83 -3.62 3.26
N GLU A 28 -3.46 -4.73 3.66
CA GLU A 28 -4.55 -5.32 2.87
C GLU A 28 -5.75 -4.36 2.76
N ASP A 29 -6.12 -3.68 3.85
CA ASP A 29 -7.17 -2.66 3.82
C ASP A 29 -6.79 -1.49 2.89
N ALA A 30 -5.54 -1.04 2.96
CA ALA A 30 -5.04 0.02 2.08
C ALA A 30 -5.09 -0.38 0.60
N LYS A 31 -4.79 -1.63 0.29
CA LYS A 31 -4.88 -2.16 -1.08
C LYS A 31 -6.32 -2.17 -1.58
N VAL A 32 -7.28 -2.57 -0.75
CA VAL A 32 -8.71 -2.51 -1.09
C VAL A 32 -9.14 -1.08 -1.39
N LEU A 33 -8.66 -0.13 -0.59
CA LEU A 33 -8.97 1.29 -0.76
C LEU A 33 -8.14 1.95 -1.87
N ASN A 34 -7.22 1.22 -2.48
CA ASN A 34 -6.31 1.69 -3.53
C ASN A 34 -5.52 2.93 -3.08
N LYS A 35 -5.04 2.93 -1.85
CA LYS A 35 -4.28 4.05 -1.26
C LYS A 35 -2.78 3.89 -1.48
N VAL A 36 -2.10 5.01 -1.57
CA VAL A 36 -0.63 5.04 -1.52
C VAL A 36 -0.17 4.73 -0.10
N VAL A 37 0.79 3.82 0.05
CA VAL A 37 1.34 3.42 1.34
C VAL A 37 2.86 3.59 1.35
N LEU A 38 3.37 4.30 2.33
CA LEU A 38 4.79 4.32 2.66
C LEU A 38 5.05 3.15 3.60
N LEU A 39 5.83 2.19 3.16
CA LEU A 39 5.91 0.86 3.76
C LEU A 39 7.34 0.54 4.15
N SER A 40 7.57 0.15 5.40
CA SER A 40 8.90 -0.28 5.83
C SER A 40 9.37 -1.51 5.04
N ASN A 41 10.64 -1.50 4.66
CA ASN A 41 11.21 -2.57 3.83
C ASN A 41 11.59 -3.77 4.71
N ILE A 42 10.61 -4.61 5.01
CA ILE A 42 10.77 -5.88 5.73
C ILE A 42 10.23 -7.01 4.85
N PRO A 43 10.66 -8.27 5.07
CA PRO A 43 10.31 -9.37 4.17
C PRO A 43 8.82 -9.53 3.89
N VAL A 44 7.95 -9.46 4.91
CA VAL A 44 6.51 -9.60 4.72
C VAL A 44 5.94 -8.46 3.86
N HIS A 45 6.43 -7.25 4.02
CA HIS A 45 5.99 -6.11 3.22
C HIS A 45 6.46 -6.20 1.77
N GLN A 46 7.64 -6.76 1.54
CA GLN A 46 8.11 -7.03 0.17
C GLN A 46 7.18 -7.99 -0.56
N GLU A 47 6.64 -8.98 0.13
CA GLU A 47 5.68 -9.93 -0.44
C GLU A 47 4.30 -9.33 -0.67
N GLN A 48 3.83 -8.49 0.26
CA GLN A 48 2.47 -7.91 0.22
C GLN A 48 2.32 -6.69 -0.68
N GLN A 49 3.42 -5.98 -0.98
CA GLN A 49 3.36 -4.69 -1.67
C GLN A 49 2.71 -4.77 -3.06
N ASN A 50 2.19 -3.65 -3.51
CA ASN A 50 1.72 -3.44 -4.87
C ASN A 50 2.33 -2.16 -5.46
N LYS A 51 1.85 -1.74 -6.63
CA LYS A 51 2.36 -0.55 -7.34
C LYS A 51 2.19 0.77 -6.57
N LYS A 52 1.27 0.80 -5.61
CA LYS A 52 0.97 1.98 -4.79
C LYS A 52 1.84 2.08 -3.55
N CYS A 53 2.70 1.11 -3.30
CA CYS A 53 3.58 1.07 -2.14
C CYS A 53 4.95 1.67 -2.47
N VAL A 54 5.47 2.45 -1.54
CA VAL A 54 6.83 2.99 -1.59
C VAL A 54 7.58 2.45 -0.38
N LEU A 55 8.63 1.69 -0.61
CA LEU A 55 9.43 1.10 0.47
C LEU A 55 10.45 2.10 1.00
N PHE A 56 10.67 2.06 2.32
CA PHE A 56 11.73 2.83 2.99
C PHE A 56 12.45 1.95 4.01
N ASP A 57 13.70 2.31 4.33
CA ASP A 57 14.48 1.59 5.35
C ASP A 57 13.91 1.87 6.75
N PRO A 58 13.41 0.84 7.47
CA PRO A 58 12.82 1.03 8.81
C PRO A 58 13.80 1.52 9.86
N HIS A 59 15.09 1.44 9.59
CA HIS A 59 16.16 1.87 10.51
C HIS A 59 16.70 3.25 10.18
N ASP A 60 16.14 3.93 9.18
CA ASP A 60 16.57 5.25 8.73
C ASP A 60 15.46 6.29 8.88
N PRO A 61 15.33 6.94 10.05
CA PRO A 61 14.28 7.95 10.28
C PRO A 61 14.37 9.14 9.31
N LYS A 62 15.57 9.49 8.89
CA LYS A 62 15.79 10.60 7.96
C LYS A 62 15.22 10.28 6.58
N GLN A 63 15.44 9.06 6.09
CA GLN A 63 14.85 8.60 4.84
C GLN A 63 13.33 8.63 4.91
N LEU A 64 12.72 8.18 6.01
CA LEU A 64 11.27 8.24 6.20
C LEU A 64 10.76 9.68 6.17
N ALA A 65 11.42 10.58 6.90
CA ALA A 65 11.03 11.99 6.92
C ALA A 65 11.08 12.62 5.52
N GLU A 66 12.11 12.35 4.77
CA GLU A 66 12.26 12.84 3.39
C GLU A 66 11.17 12.25 2.47
N THR A 67 10.88 10.96 2.63
CA THR A 67 9.85 10.27 1.84
C THR A 67 8.46 10.83 2.15
N ILE A 68 8.14 11.08 3.42
CA ILE A 68 6.88 11.70 3.85
C ILE A 68 6.76 13.10 3.22
N ALA A 69 7.79 13.92 3.31
CA ALA A 69 7.78 15.28 2.78
C ALA A 69 7.54 15.29 1.25
N ARG A 70 8.24 14.46 0.51
CA ARG A 70 8.06 14.34 -0.95
C ARG A 70 6.68 13.84 -1.32
N THR A 71 6.18 12.85 -0.60
CA THR A 71 4.86 12.28 -0.86
C THR A 71 3.75 13.29 -0.56
N ALA A 72 3.86 14.03 0.55
CA ALA A 72 2.90 15.07 0.91
C ALA A 72 2.87 16.20 -0.12
N GLU A 73 4.04 16.63 -0.62
CA GLU A 73 4.15 17.62 -1.67
C GLU A 73 3.47 17.15 -2.96
N ARG A 74 3.78 15.93 -3.39
CA ARG A 74 3.17 15.32 -4.57
C ARG A 74 1.65 15.17 -4.42
N ALA A 75 1.18 14.72 -3.26
CA ALA A 75 -0.24 14.54 -2.99
C ALA A 75 -1.05 15.85 -3.01
N SER A 76 -0.38 16.98 -2.76
CA SER A 76 -1.04 18.30 -2.79
C SER A 76 -1.22 18.87 -4.19
N LEU A 77 -0.58 18.28 -5.20
CA LEU A 77 -0.65 18.78 -6.58
C LEU A 77 -1.93 18.28 -7.27
N PRO A 78 -2.68 19.17 -7.95
CA PRO A 78 -3.93 18.79 -8.63
C PRO A 78 -3.76 17.67 -9.65
N GLU A 79 -2.66 17.63 -10.37
CA GLU A 79 -2.38 16.61 -11.37
C GLU A 79 -2.22 15.19 -10.79
N HIS A 80 -2.03 15.07 -9.48
CA HIS A 80 -1.90 13.80 -8.79
C HIS A 80 -3.10 13.45 -7.89
N GLU A 81 -4.17 14.24 -7.94
CA GLU A 81 -5.33 14.05 -7.09
C GLU A 81 -5.92 12.63 -7.20
N ALA A 82 -6.08 12.13 -8.41
CA ALA A 82 -6.64 10.80 -8.65
C ALA A 82 -5.76 9.68 -8.07
N GLU A 83 -4.44 9.85 -8.08
CA GLU A 83 -3.48 8.89 -7.53
C GLU A 83 -3.65 8.72 -6.01
N TYR A 84 -3.96 9.81 -5.31
CA TYR A 84 -4.04 9.84 -3.85
C TYR A 84 -5.46 9.79 -3.28
N ALA A 85 -6.49 9.96 -4.12
CA ALA A 85 -7.88 10.00 -3.67
C ALA A 85 -8.38 8.64 -3.13
N GLY A 86 -7.78 7.55 -3.57
CA GLY A 86 -8.28 6.22 -3.28
C GLY A 86 -9.44 5.85 -4.22
N ASP A 87 -9.55 4.59 -4.53
CA ASP A 87 -10.58 4.05 -5.43
C ASP A 87 -10.82 2.59 -5.06
N MET A 88 -11.88 2.36 -4.28
CA MET A 88 -12.22 1.04 -3.77
C MET A 88 -12.56 0.06 -4.90
N GLU A 89 -13.25 0.52 -5.95
CA GLU A 89 -13.58 -0.30 -7.10
C GLU A 89 -12.31 -0.79 -7.81
N GLN A 90 -11.38 0.11 -8.05
CA GLN A 90 -10.09 -0.24 -8.65
C GLN A 90 -9.26 -1.13 -7.72
N GLY A 91 -9.28 -0.86 -6.41
CA GLY A 91 -8.58 -1.67 -5.42
C GLY A 91 -9.06 -3.12 -5.43
N ILE A 92 -10.36 -3.33 -5.43
CA ILE A 92 -10.97 -4.66 -5.49
C ILE A 92 -10.63 -5.35 -6.82
N ALA A 93 -10.71 -4.65 -7.93
CA ALA A 93 -10.35 -5.19 -9.24
C ALA A 93 -8.89 -5.64 -9.30
N ASN A 94 -7.98 -4.86 -8.71
CA ASN A 94 -6.56 -5.20 -8.60
C ASN A 94 -6.35 -6.48 -7.79
N MET A 95 -7.05 -6.64 -6.69
CA MET A 95 -6.95 -7.84 -5.84
C MET A 95 -7.44 -9.09 -6.56
N TYR A 96 -8.52 -9.01 -7.32
CA TYR A 96 -8.98 -10.13 -8.15
C TYR A 96 -7.96 -10.51 -9.22
N ARG A 97 -7.33 -9.53 -9.83
CA ARG A 97 -6.28 -9.78 -10.83
C ARG A 97 -5.08 -10.49 -10.20
N GLU A 98 -4.61 -10.02 -9.06
CA GLU A 98 -3.51 -10.63 -8.31
C GLU A 98 -3.81 -12.07 -7.92
N ALA A 99 -5.03 -12.34 -7.45
CA ALA A 99 -5.47 -13.66 -7.09
C ALA A 99 -5.47 -14.62 -8.30
N ARG A 100 -5.91 -14.14 -9.46
CA ARG A 100 -5.88 -14.94 -10.70
C ARG A 100 -4.45 -15.25 -11.15
N GLU A 101 -3.56 -14.26 -11.07
CA GLU A 101 -2.14 -14.45 -11.41
C GLU A 101 -1.49 -15.48 -10.50
N TYR A 102 -1.78 -15.42 -9.21
CA TYR A 102 -1.31 -16.39 -8.23
C TYR A 102 -1.82 -17.80 -8.53
N SER A 103 -3.11 -17.93 -8.83
CA SER A 103 -3.72 -19.21 -9.21
C SER A 103 -3.06 -19.81 -10.44
N ARG A 104 -2.82 -19.00 -11.47
CA ARG A 104 -2.12 -19.46 -12.71
C ARG A 104 -0.69 -19.89 -12.42
N ALA A 105 0.01 -19.20 -11.53
CA ALA A 105 1.36 -19.56 -11.12
C ALA A 105 1.38 -20.92 -10.43
N LEU A 106 0.41 -21.19 -9.55
CA LEU A 106 0.27 -22.51 -8.91
C LEU A 106 -0.02 -23.60 -9.93
N GLU A 107 -0.89 -23.37 -10.91
CA GLU A 107 -1.19 -24.31 -11.97
C GLU A 107 0.07 -24.71 -12.76
N ARG A 108 0.92 -23.75 -13.09
CA ARG A 108 2.18 -24.01 -13.81
C ARG A 108 3.13 -24.90 -13.02
N VAL A 109 3.11 -24.81 -11.69
CA VAL A 109 4.01 -25.59 -10.83
C VAL A 109 3.45 -26.99 -10.56
N PHE A 110 2.13 -27.14 -10.39
CA PHE A 110 1.52 -28.36 -9.90
C PHE A 110 0.71 -29.14 -10.95
N LEU A 111 0.46 -28.56 -12.08
CA LEU A 111 -0.26 -29.18 -13.18
C LEU A 111 0.61 -29.26 -14.45
#